data_b50f188bfff8d68a35e0cb3843c40365
#
_entry.id   b50f188bfff8d68a35e0cb3843c40365
#
_cell.length_a   1.000
_cell.length_b   1.000
_cell.length_c   1.000
_cell.angle_alpha   90.00
_cell.angle_beta   90.00
_cell.angle_gamma   90.00
#
_symmetry.space_group_name_H-M   'P 1'
#
loop_
_entity.id
_entity.type
_entity.pdbx_description
1 polymer ?
#
loop_
_entity_poly.entity_id
_entity_poly.type
_entity_poly.pdbx_seq_one_letter_code
_entity_poly.pdbx_strand_id
1 'polypeptide(L)'
;VYKRQAYIEKLQALDKSYTDGLSQAKQKSFVTQHAAFNYLALDYGLKQVAISGLSPDAEPSAARLAELTEYVKKNKIAYIYFEENASQALANTLSKETGVKLDVLNPLESLTEEATKAGEDYISVMEKNLKALKQTTDQEGPEIEPEKAEDTKTVQNGYFEDADVKDRTLSDYAGNWQSVYPFLEDGTFDQVFDYKAKLTGKMTKDEYKAYYRKGYQTDVTKINITDNTMEFVQG
;
A
#
# COMPACT_ATOMS: atom_id res chain seq x y z
N VAL A 1 25.53 -4.68 -21.40
CA VAL A 1 26.38 -3.94 -20.47
C VAL A 1 26.05 -2.46 -20.52
N TYR A 2 26.07 -1.78 -21.67
CA TYR A 2 25.83 -0.34 -21.77
C TYR A 2 24.45 0.14 -21.28
N LYS A 3 23.38 -0.60 -21.59
CA LYS A 3 22.01 -0.22 -21.12
C LYS A 3 21.88 -0.25 -19.60
N ARG A 4 22.49 -1.25 -18.94
CA ARG A 4 22.50 -1.35 -17.47
C ARG A 4 23.27 -0.17 -16.86
N GLN A 5 24.44 0.18 -17.41
CA GLN A 5 25.27 1.27 -16.88
C GLN A 5 24.53 2.62 -16.98
N ALA A 6 23.94 2.91 -18.13
CA ALA A 6 23.17 4.14 -18.33
C ALA A 6 21.96 4.24 -17.37
N TYR A 7 21.33 3.10 -17.01
CA TYR A 7 20.24 3.12 -16.03
C TYR A 7 20.73 3.31 -14.60
N ILE A 8 21.88 2.73 -14.24
CA ILE A 8 22.53 2.97 -12.93
C ILE A 8 22.85 4.46 -12.77
N GLU A 9 23.37 5.11 -13.80
CA GLU A 9 23.65 6.56 -13.78
C GLU A 9 22.38 7.39 -13.53
N LYS A 10 21.25 7.01 -14.14
CA LYS A 10 19.95 7.64 -13.86
C LYS A 10 19.51 7.47 -12.42
N LEU A 11 19.64 6.26 -11.86
CA LEU A 11 19.30 5.99 -10.46
C LEU A 11 20.18 6.80 -9.50
N GLN A 12 21.48 6.88 -9.77
CA GLN A 12 22.41 7.69 -8.97
C GLN A 12 22.08 9.19 -9.06
N ALA A 13 21.69 9.67 -10.22
CA ALA A 13 21.24 11.06 -10.38
C ALA A 13 19.95 11.34 -9.62
N LEU A 14 19.00 10.38 -9.64
CA LEU A 14 17.75 10.46 -8.89
C LEU A 14 18.02 10.49 -7.37
N ASP A 15 18.84 9.57 -6.87
CA ASP A 15 19.25 9.51 -5.46
C ASP A 15 19.90 10.82 -5.01
N LYS A 16 20.80 11.35 -5.83
CA LYS A 16 21.41 12.67 -5.59
C LYS A 16 20.36 13.78 -5.52
N SER A 17 19.36 13.76 -6.41
CA SER A 17 18.29 14.76 -6.43
C SER A 17 17.45 14.71 -5.14
N TYR A 18 17.15 13.51 -4.64
CA TYR A 18 16.48 13.32 -3.37
C TYR A 18 17.33 13.81 -2.18
N THR A 19 18.60 13.40 -2.14
CA THR A 19 19.54 13.82 -1.10
C THR A 19 19.66 15.35 -1.07
N ASP A 20 19.96 15.98 -2.20
CA ASP A 20 20.11 17.43 -2.28
C ASP A 20 18.79 18.17 -1.98
N GLY A 21 17.67 17.63 -2.49
CA GLY A 21 16.36 18.24 -2.35
C GLY A 21 15.77 18.17 -0.94
N LEU A 22 16.15 17.16 -0.15
CA LEU A 22 15.58 16.89 1.17
C LEU A 22 16.56 17.14 2.32
N SER A 23 17.85 17.35 2.05
CA SER A 23 18.89 17.59 3.08
C SER A 23 18.59 18.80 3.98
N GLN A 24 17.90 19.81 3.44
CA GLN A 24 17.52 21.05 4.14
C GLN A 24 16.02 21.10 4.45
N ALA A 25 15.39 19.93 4.57
CA ALA A 25 13.97 19.85 4.89
C ALA A 25 13.65 20.57 6.21
N LYS A 26 12.79 21.58 6.14
CA LYS A 26 12.31 22.34 7.29
C LYS A 26 11.24 21.56 8.05
N GLN A 27 10.37 20.86 7.33
CA GLN A 27 9.42 19.90 7.86
C GLN A 27 9.86 18.49 7.49
N LYS A 28 10.20 17.68 8.48
CA LYS A 28 10.66 16.31 8.27
C LYS A 28 9.54 15.27 8.26
N SER A 29 8.37 15.63 8.77
CA SER A 29 7.22 14.73 8.79
C SER A 29 6.29 15.01 7.62
N PHE A 30 5.83 13.96 6.94
CA PHE A 30 4.81 14.05 5.89
C PHE A 30 3.70 13.02 6.12
N VAL A 31 2.48 13.39 5.75
CA VAL A 31 1.29 12.61 6.03
C VAL A 31 0.79 11.93 4.77
N THR A 32 0.61 10.62 4.84
CA THR A 32 0.12 9.79 3.73
C THR A 32 -1.17 9.07 4.12
N GLN A 33 -1.92 8.62 3.12
CA GLN A 33 -3.10 7.79 3.35
C GLN A 33 -2.69 6.47 4.00
N HIS A 34 -1.73 5.74 3.45
CA HIS A 34 -1.24 4.48 4.03
C HIS A 34 0.29 4.43 4.11
N ALA A 35 0.82 3.40 4.78
CA ALA A 35 2.23 3.30 5.17
C ALA A 35 3.10 2.63 4.09
N ALA A 36 3.23 3.25 2.90
CA ALA A 36 4.02 2.71 1.79
C ALA A 36 5.43 3.31 1.65
N PHE A 37 5.76 4.39 2.37
CA PHE A 37 6.95 5.20 2.11
C PHE A 37 7.96 5.21 3.27
N ASN A 38 7.87 4.28 4.22
CA ASN A 38 8.74 4.27 5.40
C ASN A 38 10.23 4.10 5.05
N TYR A 39 10.57 3.25 4.08
CA TYR A 39 11.94 3.06 3.64
C TYR A 39 12.49 4.32 2.97
N LEU A 40 11.71 4.93 2.07
CA LEU A 40 12.08 6.21 1.46
C LEU A 40 12.28 7.30 2.52
N ALA A 41 11.38 7.39 3.48
CA ALA A 41 11.50 8.34 4.57
C ALA A 41 12.79 8.13 5.37
N LEU A 42 13.10 6.87 5.70
CA LEU A 42 14.31 6.52 6.44
C LEU A 42 15.57 6.90 5.67
N ASP A 43 15.65 6.58 4.38
CA ASP A 43 16.82 6.83 3.54
C ASP A 43 17.17 8.32 3.43
N TYR A 44 16.16 9.19 3.42
CA TYR A 44 16.35 10.65 3.26
C TYR A 44 16.08 11.45 4.54
N GLY A 45 16.07 10.81 5.71
CA GLY A 45 15.94 11.46 7.01
C GLY A 45 14.60 12.13 7.25
N LEU A 46 13.53 11.61 6.63
CA LEU A 46 12.15 12.01 6.82
C LEU A 46 11.39 11.05 7.72
N LYS A 47 10.17 11.41 8.12
CA LYS A 47 9.25 10.62 8.92
C LYS A 47 7.89 10.55 8.24
N GLN A 48 7.47 9.36 7.85
CA GLN A 48 6.13 9.12 7.34
C GLN A 48 5.12 8.98 8.49
N VAL A 49 3.96 9.59 8.35
CA VAL A 49 2.81 9.42 9.23
C VAL A 49 1.62 8.96 8.38
N ALA A 50 1.20 7.72 8.56
CA ALA A 50 0.08 7.14 7.83
C ALA A 50 -1.22 7.29 8.62
N ILE A 51 -2.31 7.73 7.98
CA ILE A 51 -3.60 7.93 8.62
C ILE A 51 -4.52 6.69 8.57
N SER A 52 -4.30 5.78 7.64
CA SER A 52 -5.07 4.54 7.47
C SER A 52 -4.27 3.25 7.75
N GLY A 53 -3.08 3.37 8.34
CA GLY A 53 -2.21 2.23 8.61
C GLY A 53 -1.69 1.55 7.33
N LEU A 54 -1.72 0.21 7.29
CA LEU A 54 -1.14 -0.59 6.21
C LEU A 54 -2.10 -0.87 5.04
N SER A 55 -3.40 -0.59 5.17
CA SER A 55 -4.38 -0.88 4.12
C SER A 55 -4.89 0.39 3.45
N PRO A 56 -4.68 0.56 2.13
CA PRO A 56 -5.17 1.73 1.39
C PRO A 56 -6.69 1.72 1.17
N ASP A 57 -7.33 0.55 1.22
CA ASP A 57 -8.74 0.35 0.84
C ASP A 57 -9.73 0.40 2.01
N ALA A 58 -9.28 0.59 3.25
CA ALA A 58 -10.15 0.65 4.40
C ALA A 58 -10.91 1.99 4.43
N GLU A 59 -12.22 1.95 4.18
CA GLU A 59 -13.08 3.11 4.44
C GLU A 59 -13.24 3.29 5.96
N PRO A 60 -12.81 4.42 6.53
CA PRO A 60 -12.94 4.65 7.96
C PRO A 60 -14.40 4.83 8.36
N SER A 61 -14.75 4.41 9.58
CA SER A 61 -16.03 4.72 10.18
C SER A 61 -16.19 6.25 10.39
N ALA A 62 -17.43 6.70 10.58
CA ALA A 62 -17.69 8.13 10.86
C ALA A 62 -16.95 8.63 12.11
N ALA A 63 -16.83 7.78 13.13
CA ALA A 63 -16.05 8.10 14.34
C ALA A 63 -14.58 8.29 13.99
N ARG A 64 -14.00 7.38 13.20
CA ARG A 64 -12.61 7.45 12.76
C ARG A 64 -12.33 8.69 11.92
N LEU A 65 -13.28 9.07 11.06
CA LEU A 65 -13.16 10.31 10.27
C LEU A 65 -13.12 11.57 11.14
N ALA A 66 -13.92 11.61 12.21
CA ALA A 66 -13.89 12.71 13.17
C ALA A 66 -12.54 12.81 13.90
N GLU A 67 -12.00 11.67 14.35
CA GLU A 67 -10.66 11.60 14.98
C GLU A 67 -9.56 12.09 14.03
N LEU A 68 -9.58 11.65 12.77
CA LEU A 68 -8.63 12.09 11.75
C LEU A 68 -8.75 13.60 11.47
N THR A 69 -9.97 14.12 11.46
CA THR A 69 -10.23 15.56 11.30
C THR A 69 -9.59 16.37 12.43
N GLU A 70 -9.76 15.93 13.66
CA GLU A 70 -9.13 16.56 14.84
C GLU A 70 -7.59 16.42 14.79
N TYR A 71 -7.08 15.27 14.39
CA TYR A 71 -5.65 15.03 14.24
C TYR A 71 -5.02 15.97 13.20
N VAL A 72 -5.65 16.13 12.03
CA VAL A 72 -5.20 17.06 10.97
C VAL A 72 -5.17 18.49 11.48
N LYS A 73 -6.22 18.96 12.16
CA LYS A 73 -6.30 20.32 12.73
C LYS A 73 -5.28 20.54 13.82
N LYS A 74 -5.17 19.62 14.77
CA LYS A 74 -4.24 19.71 15.91
C LYS A 74 -2.79 19.82 15.45
N ASN A 75 -2.40 19.04 14.47
CA ASN A 75 -1.03 18.98 13.97
C ASN A 75 -0.77 19.99 12.83
N LYS A 76 -1.75 20.81 12.46
CA LYS A 76 -1.64 21.81 11.39
C LYS A 76 -1.10 21.20 10.08
N ILE A 77 -1.61 20.02 9.72
CA ILE A 77 -1.18 19.30 8.54
C ILE A 77 -1.59 20.09 7.30
N ALA A 78 -0.61 20.49 6.48
CA ALA A 78 -0.85 21.27 5.28
C ALA A 78 -1.21 20.42 4.06
N TYR A 79 -0.59 19.23 3.94
CA TYR A 79 -0.79 18.29 2.84
C TYR A 79 -1.02 16.89 3.36
N ILE A 80 -1.93 16.16 2.70
CA ILE A 80 -2.09 14.72 2.81
C ILE A 80 -1.84 14.13 1.43
N TYR A 81 -0.97 13.12 1.36
CA TYR A 81 -0.59 12.45 0.13
C TYR A 81 -1.38 11.17 -0.07
N PHE A 82 -1.90 11.01 -1.27
CA PHE A 82 -2.67 9.84 -1.71
C PHE A 82 -1.94 9.11 -2.80
N GLU A 83 -2.36 7.87 -3.02
CA GLU A 83 -1.96 7.13 -4.19
C GLU A 83 -2.91 7.42 -5.35
N GLU A 84 -2.35 7.44 -6.55
CA GLU A 84 -3.09 7.73 -7.77
C GLU A 84 -4.26 6.74 -7.99
N ASN A 85 -4.08 5.49 -7.57
CA ASN A 85 -5.05 4.41 -7.74
C ASN A 85 -5.98 4.20 -6.52
N ALA A 86 -5.79 4.93 -5.43
CA ALA A 86 -6.59 4.77 -4.22
C ALA A 86 -7.90 5.58 -4.26
N SER A 87 -8.88 5.14 -3.48
CA SER A 87 -10.13 5.91 -3.32
C SER A 87 -9.83 7.29 -2.71
N GLN A 88 -10.18 8.33 -3.43
CA GLN A 88 -10.01 9.71 -2.96
C GLN A 88 -11.16 10.18 -2.05
N ALA A 89 -12.13 9.33 -1.75
CA ALA A 89 -13.31 9.73 -0.97
C ALA A 89 -12.95 10.25 0.42
N LEU A 90 -12.10 9.50 1.15
CA LEU A 90 -11.57 9.92 2.45
C LEU A 90 -10.83 11.25 2.37
N ALA A 91 -9.96 11.36 1.40
CA ALA A 91 -9.16 12.53 1.11
C ALA A 91 -10.01 13.78 0.92
N ASN A 92 -10.94 13.67 0.00
CA ASN A 92 -11.84 14.76 -0.33
C ASN A 92 -12.67 15.18 0.89
N THR A 93 -13.07 14.24 1.73
CA THR A 93 -13.80 14.54 2.95
C THR A 93 -12.92 15.28 3.96
N LEU A 94 -11.71 14.77 4.24
CA LEU A 94 -10.76 15.45 5.13
C LEU A 94 -10.39 16.83 4.60
N SER A 95 -10.18 16.99 3.30
CA SER A 95 -9.89 18.29 2.69
C SER A 95 -11.04 19.29 2.88
N LYS A 96 -12.30 18.86 2.69
CA LYS A 96 -13.48 19.69 2.91
C LYS A 96 -13.65 20.11 4.37
N GLU A 97 -13.40 19.19 5.30
CA GLU A 97 -13.60 19.41 6.74
C GLU A 97 -12.48 20.23 7.39
N THR A 98 -11.26 20.14 6.87
CA THR A 98 -10.07 20.70 7.50
C THR A 98 -9.38 21.79 6.68
N GLY A 99 -9.66 21.86 5.38
CA GLY A 99 -8.92 22.72 4.44
C GLY A 99 -7.53 22.18 4.06
N VAL A 100 -7.17 20.96 4.47
CA VAL A 100 -5.90 20.32 4.08
C VAL A 100 -5.83 20.15 2.56
N LYS A 101 -4.67 20.41 1.99
CA LYS A 101 -4.43 20.20 0.56
C LYS A 101 -4.13 18.74 0.29
N LEU A 102 -4.47 18.30 -0.91
CA LEU A 102 -4.23 16.95 -1.38
C LEU A 102 -3.17 16.97 -2.47
N ASP A 103 -2.25 16.02 -2.43
CA ASP A 103 -1.29 15.78 -3.51
C ASP A 103 -1.04 14.28 -3.63
N VAL A 104 -0.38 13.85 -4.70
CA VAL A 104 -0.16 12.45 -5.01
C VAL A 104 1.28 12.06 -4.67
N LEU A 105 1.44 10.93 -3.96
CA LEU A 105 2.67 10.16 -3.89
C LEU A 105 2.39 8.76 -4.43
N ASN A 106 3.12 8.36 -5.45
CA ASN A 106 2.94 7.06 -6.09
C ASN A 106 3.98 6.07 -5.54
N PRO A 107 3.56 4.97 -4.86
CA PRO A 107 4.48 3.95 -4.35
C PRO A 107 5.06 3.06 -5.46
N LEU A 108 4.64 3.26 -6.71
CA LEU A 108 5.07 2.50 -7.88
C LEU A 108 4.74 1.00 -7.83
N GLU A 109 3.65 0.64 -7.15
CA GLU A 109 3.12 -0.72 -7.23
C GLU A 109 2.62 -1.06 -8.64
N SER A 110 2.12 -0.05 -9.35
CA SER A 110 1.75 -0.12 -10.77
C SER A 110 1.73 1.27 -11.41
N LEU A 111 1.84 1.33 -12.73
CA LEU A 111 1.55 2.54 -13.50
C LEU A 111 0.12 2.46 -14.05
N THR A 112 -0.57 3.59 -14.09
CA THR A 112 -1.85 3.69 -14.78
C THR A 112 -1.64 3.51 -16.30
N GLU A 113 -2.71 3.19 -17.02
CA GLU A 113 -2.62 3.11 -18.48
C GLU A 113 -2.25 4.46 -19.10
N GLU A 114 -2.75 5.56 -18.52
CA GLU A 114 -2.45 6.92 -18.94
C GLU A 114 -0.97 7.25 -18.74
N ALA A 115 -0.42 6.94 -17.58
CA ALA A 115 1.00 7.14 -17.28
C ALA A 115 1.89 6.30 -18.22
N THR A 116 1.50 5.05 -18.48
CA THR A 116 2.21 4.17 -19.41
C THR A 116 2.18 4.73 -20.84
N LYS A 117 1.01 5.20 -21.30
CA LYS A 117 0.86 5.83 -22.63
C LYS A 117 1.63 7.14 -22.74
N ALA A 118 1.75 7.88 -21.64
CA ALA A 118 2.57 9.11 -21.57
C ALA A 118 4.08 8.83 -21.54
N GLY A 119 4.49 7.56 -21.47
CA GLY A 119 5.90 7.15 -21.44
C GLY A 119 6.56 7.35 -20.08
N GLU A 120 5.78 7.37 -19.01
CA GLU A 120 6.31 7.45 -17.65
C GLU A 120 7.02 6.16 -17.27
N ASP A 121 8.05 6.31 -16.47
CA ASP A 121 8.85 5.23 -15.92
C ASP A 121 9.15 5.48 -14.44
N TYR A 122 9.89 4.56 -13.82
CA TYR A 122 10.29 4.69 -12.41
C TYR A 122 10.95 6.03 -12.11
N ILE A 123 11.84 6.51 -12.98
CA ILE A 123 12.60 7.75 -12.77
C ILE A 123 11.65 8.94 -12.78
N SER A 124 10.81 9.07 -13.81
CA SER A 124 9.89 10.20 -13.95
C SER A 124 8.87 10.28 -12.82
N VAL A 125 8.36 9.12 -12.37
CA VAL A 125 7.41 9.07 -11.25
C VAL A 125 8.10 9.43 -9.92
N MET A 126 9.30 8.94 -9.68
CA MET A 126 10.06 9.32 -8.48
C MET A 126 10.44 10.80 -8.48
N GLU A 127 10.75 11.40 -9.62
CA GLU A 127 10.96 12.87 -9.72
C GLU A 127 9.67 13.64 -9.35
N LYS A 128 8.50 13.17 -9.79
CA LYS A 128 7.21 13.74 -9.37
C LYS A 128 6.98 13.58 -7.87
N ASN A 129 7.29 12.43 -7.30
CA ASN A 129 7.21 12.19 -5.86
C ASN A 129 8.10 13.16 -5.07
N LEU A 130 9.33 13.40 -5.51
CA LEU A 130 10.21 14.38 -4.88
C LEU A 130 9.59 15.79 -4.92
N LYS A 131 9.06 16.18 -6.08
CA LYS A 131 8.38 17.47 -6.22
C LYS A 131 7.18 17.61 -5.30
N ALA A 132 6.38 16.55 -5.16
CA ALA A 132 5.25 16.52 -4.24
C ALA A 132 5.72 16.62 -2.78
N LEU A 133 6.69 15.83 -2.35
CA LEU A 133 7.27 15.89 -1.00
C LEU A 133 7.76 17.30 -0.64
N LYS A 134 8.35 18.01 -1.58
CA LYS A 134 8.83 19.38 -1.37
C LYS A 134 7.71 20.37 -1.05
N GLN A 135 6.45 20.09 -1.38
CA GLN A 135 5.31 20.91 -0.94
C GLN A 135 5.20 20.94 0.60
N THR A 136 5.61 19.87 1.27
CA THR A 136 5.66 19.79 2.73
C THR A 136 7.05 20.18 3.26
N THR A 137 8.11 19.57 2.73
CA THR A 137 9.45 19.67 3.32
C THR A 137 10.09 21.04 3.20
N ASP A 138 9.71 21.84 2.21
CA ASP A 138 10.19 23.20 2.06
C ASP A 138 9.49 24.23 2.99
N GLN A 139 8.40 23.82 3.65
CA GLN A 139 7.64 24.66 4.57
C GLN A 139 8.02 24.38 6.02
N GLU A 140 7.99 25.41 6.85
CA GLU A 140 8.13 25.21 8.29
C GLU A 140 6.83 24.64 8.86
N GLY A 141 6.96 23.64 9.71
CA GLY A 141 5.83 22.99 10.36
C GLY A 141 6.23 22.32 11.68
N PRO A 142 5.26 22.01 12.53
CA PRO A 142 5.51 21.26 13.76
C PRO A 142 5.98 19.86 13.44
N GLU A 143 6.75 19.28 14.35
CA GLU A 143 6.99 17.84 14.29
C GLU A 143 5.65 17.11 14.47
N ILE A 144 5.32 16.25 13.51
CA ILE A 144 4.06 15.50 13.52
C ILE A 144 4.36 14.13 14.12
N GLU A 145 3.79 13.86 15.30
CA GLU A 145 3.85 12.53 15.87
C GLU A 145 2.80 11.62 15.22
N PRO A 146 3.12 10.35 14.98
CA PRO A 146 2.12 9.38 14.57
C PRO A 146 0.95 9.41 15.53
N GLU A 147 -0.24 9.32 15.00
CA GLU A 147 -1.41 9.10 15.83
C GLU A 147 -1.12 7.86 16.71
N LYS A 148 -1.28 8.01 18.01
CA LYS A 148 -1.18 6.84 18.89
C LYS A 148 -2.29 5.91 18.48
N ALA A 149 -1.94 4.82 17.80
CA ALA A 149 -2.86 3.71 17.67
C ALA A 149 -3.35 3.41 19.10
N GLU A 150 -4.66 3.38 19.32
CA GLU A 150 -5.18 2.73 20.51
C GLU A 150 -4.46 1.39 20.62
N ASP A 151 -4.15 0.99 21.83
CA ASP A 151 -3.29 -0.16 22.17
C ASP A 151 -3.95 -1.49 21.74
N THR A 152 -4.38 -1.55 20.49
CA THR A 152 -4.91 -2.74 19.83
C THR A 152 -3.75 -3.55 19.26
N LYS A 153 -2.80 -3.89 20.14
CA LYS A 153 -1.72 -4.83 19.87
C LYS A 153 -2.31 -6.23 19.69
N THR A 154 -2.96 -6.45 18.57
CA THR A 154 -3.53 -7.74 18.20
C THR A 154 -2.89 -8.25 16.94
N VAL A 155 -2.77 -9.56 16.83
CA VAL A 155 -2.30 -10.22 15.60
C VAL A 155 -3.13 -9.81 14.38
N GLN A 156 -4.43 -9.56 14.57
CA GLN A 156 -5.35 -9.10 13.52
C GLN A 156 -4.99 -7.70 13.00
N ASN A 157 -4.41 -6.85 13.86
CA ASN A 157 -3.92 -5.53 13.47
C ASN A 157 -2.44 -5.55 13.05
N GLY A 158 -1.89 -6.74 12.80
CA GLY A 158 -0.50 -6.92 12.36
C GLY A 158 0.53 -6.78 13.48
N TYR A 159 0.11 -6.75 14.74
CA TYR A 159 1.01 -6.63 15.86
C TYR A 159 1.36 -8.00 16.47
N PHE A 160 2.64 -8.25 16.65
CA PHE A 160 3.20 -9.37 17.43
C PHE A 160 4.56 -8.95 17.98
N GLU A 161 4.95 -9.52 19.10
CA GLU A 161 6.28 -9.29 19.66
C GLU A 161 7.31 -10.11 18.88
N ASP A 162 8.52 -9.60 18.72
CA ASP A 162 9.60 -10.31 18.03
C ASP A 162 9.84 -11.70 18.65
N ALA A 163 9.64 -11.84 19.97
CA ALA A 163 9.73 -13.11 20.67
C ALA A 163 8.67 -14.15 20.26
N ASP A 164 7.57 -13.71 19.68
CA ASP A 164 6.50 -14.59 19.17
C ASP A 164 6.81 -15.10 17.77
N VAL A 165 7.75 -14.45 17.06
CA VAL A 165 8.23 -14.90 15.75
C VAL A 165 9.14 -16.09 15.95
N LYS A 166 8.70 -17.26 15.50
CA LYS A 166 9.46 -18.50 15.56
C LYS A 166 9.58 -19.09 14.18
N ASP A 167 10.69 -19.76 13.93
CA ASP A 167 10.84 -20.55 12.74
C ASP A 167 9.70 -21.56 12.66
N ARG A 168 9.06 -21.61 11.50
CA ARG A 168 8.00 -22.57 11.22
C ARG A 168 8.61 -23.84 10.65
N THR A 169 8.14 -24.96 11.14
CA THR A 169 8.46 -26.28 10.59
C THR A 169 7.37 -26.72 9.63
N LEU A 170 7.65 -27.73 8.82
CA LEU A 170 6.68 -28.26 7.88
C LEU A 170 5.45 -28.84 8.60
N SER A 171 5.63 -29.34 9.83
CA SER A 171 4.56 -29.84 10.69
C SER A 171 3.50 -28.78 11.04
N ASP A 172 3.87 -27.50 11.08
CA ASP A 172 2.90 -26.41 11.33
C ASP A 172 1.87 -26.27 10.20
N TYR A 173 2.17 -26.80 9.04
CA TYR A 173 1.34 -26.80 7.85
C TYR A 173 0.78 -28.19 7.52
N ALA A 174 1.02 -29.18 8.39
CA ALA A 174 0.58 -30.57 8.15
C ALA A 174 -0.92 -30.64 7.88
N GLY A 175 -1.28 -31.40 6.86
CA GLY A 175 -2.67 -31.55 6.45
C GLY A 175 -2.82 -31.87 4.98
N ASN A 176 -4.07 -32.11 4.59
CA ASN A 176 -4.46 -32.34 3.20
C ASN A 176 -5.12 -31.06 2.67
N TRP A 177 -4.39 -30.34 1.85
CA TRP A 177 -4.83 -29.08 1.27
C TRP A 177 -5.42 -29.34 -0.11
N GLN A 178 -6.51 -28.65 -0.42
CA GLN A 178 -7.18 -28.74 -1.71
C GLN A 178 -7.09 -27.41 -2.45
N SER A 179 -6.87 -27.48 -3.78
CA SER A 179 -6.91 -26.30 -4.64
C SER A 179 -8.30 -25.66 -4.62
N VAL A 180 -8.33 -24.34 -4.57
CA VAL A 180 -9.57 -23.56 -4.70
C VAL A 180 -9.99 -23.41 -6.18
N TYR A 181 -9.09 -23.69 -7.13
CA TYR A 181 -9.34 -23.46 -8.54
C TYR A 181 -10.56 -24.21 -9.11
N PRO A 182 -10.83 -25.48 -8.79
CA PRO A 182 -12.05 -26.15 -9.22
C PRO A 182 -13.33 -25.46 -8.78
N PHE A 183 -13.35 -24.87 -7.57
CA PHE A 183 -14.52 -24.16 -7.03
C PHE A 183 -14.76 -22.81 -7.72
N LEU A 184 -13.72 -22.23 -8.34
CA LEU A 184 -13.86 -21.06 -9.22
C LEU A 184 -14.53 -21.47 -10.55
N GLU A 185 -14.22 -22.67 -11.06
CA GLU A 185 -14.73 -23.16 -12.33
C GLU A 185 -16.19 -23.63 -12.22
N ASP A 186 -16.55 -24.34 -11.15
CA ASP A 186 -17.88 -24.93 -10.96
C ASP A 186 -18.95 -23.93 -10.49
N GLY A 187 -18.56 -22.69 -10.21
CA GLY A 187 -19.47 -21.62 -9.78
C GLY A 187 -19.75 -21.55 -8.29
N THR A 188 -19.08 -22.37 -7.48
CA THR A 188 -19.23 -22.33 -6.00
C THR A 188 -19.02 -20.93 -5.42
N PHE A 189 -18.07 -20.16 -5.97
CA PHE A 189 -17.78 -18.80 -5.55
C PHE A 189 -18.59 -17.70 -6.26
N ASP A 190 -19.50 -18.06 -7.12
CA ASP A 190 -20.26 -17.07 -7.89
C ASP A 190 -21.04 -16.06 -7.04
N GLN A 191 -21.58 -16.52 -5.89
CA GLN A 191 -22.25 -15.62 -4.94
C GLN A 191 -21.31 -14.65 -4.25
N VAL A 192 -20.06 -15.09 -3.98
CA VAL A 192 -19.03 -14.24 -3.40
C VAL A 192 -18.64 -13.14 -4.37
N PHE A 193 -18.47 -13.46 -5.64
CA PHE A 193 -18.15 -12.46 -6.67
C PHE A 193 -19.30 -11.49 -6.92
N ASP A 194 -20.54 -11.95 -6.90
CA ASP A 194 -21.71 -11.09 -6.98
C ASP A 194 -21.79 -10.10 -5.80
N TYR A 195 -21.56 -10.61 -4.59
CA TYR A 195 -21.49 -9.77 -3.40
C TYR A 195 -20.35 -8.74 -3.49
N LYS A 196 -19.16 -9.18 -3.88
CA LYS A 196 -17.97 -8.30 -4.02
C LYS A 196 -18.21 -7.23 -5.10
N ALA A 197 -18.82 -7.58 -6.21
CA ALA A 197 -19.18 -6.64 -7.27
C ALA A 197 -20.13 -5.54 -6.76
N LYS A 198 -21.15 -5.92 -6.02
CA LYS A 198 -22.12 -4.99 -5.40
C LYS A 198 -21.46 -4.10 -4.33
N LEU A 199 -20.57 -4.68 -3.53
CA LEU A 199 -19.91 -3.97 -2.44
C LEU A 199 -18.93 -2.91 -2.96
N THR A 200 -18.12 -3.25 -3.95
CA THR A 200 -17.01 -2.40 -4.39
C THR A 200 -17.37 -1.51 -5.57
N GLY A 201 -18.29 -1.93 -6.44
CA GLY A 201 -18.62 -1.25 -7.68
C GLY A 201 -17.46 -1.15 -8.70
N LYS A 202 -16.31 -1.79 -8.40
CA LYS A 202 -15.07 -1.67 -9.22
C LYS A 202 -15.08 -2.59 -10.43
N MET A 203 -15.66 -3.77 -10.30
CA MET A 203 -15.73 -4.82 -11.32
C MET A 203 -17.09 -5.51 -11.28
N THR A 204 -17.51 -6.06 -12.40
CA THR A 204 -18.66 -6.96 -12.46
C THR A 204 -18.32 -8.32 -11.83
N LYS A 205 -19.35 -9.13 -11.57
CA LYS A 205 -19.18 -10.53 -11.11
C LYS A 205 -18.24 -11.32 -12.02
N ASP A 206 -18.45 -11.21 -13.34
CA ASP A 206 -17.69 -12.00 -14.32
C ASP A 206 -16.22 -11.52 -14.43
N GLU A 207 -15.97 -10.23 -14.28
CA GLU A 207 -14.60 -9.69 -14.24
C GLU A 207 -13.86 -10.14 -12.97
N TYR A 208 -14.53 -10.15 -11.80
CA TYR A 208 -13.94 -10.74 -10.60
C TYR A 208 -13.63 -12.22 -10.78
N LYS A 209 -14.56 -12.99 -11.35
CA LYS A 209 -14.35 -14.41 -11.63
C LYS A 209 -13.14 -14.62 -12.55
N ALA A 210 -13.03 -13.87 -13.63
CA ALA A 210 -11.93 -13.93 -14.56
C ALA A 210 -10.58 -13.56 -13.90
N TYR A 211 -10.56 -12.52 -13.07
CA TYR A 211 -9.39 -12.09 -12.32
C TYR A 211 -8.88 -13.19 -11.38
N TYR A 212 -9.75 -13.73 -10.53
CA TYR A 212 -9.37 -14.79 -9.59
C TYR A 212 -9.02 -16.11 -10.31
N ARG A 213 -9.74 -16.45 -11.38
CA ARG A 213 -9.42 -17.60 -12.22
C ARG A 213 -7.98 -17.54 -12.72
N LYS A 214 -7.55 -16.41 -13.25
CA LYS A 214 -6.18 -16.20 -13.73
C LYS A 214 -5.16 -16.33 -12.59
N GLY A 215 -5.47 -15.83 -11.41
CA GLY A 215 -4.56 -15.84 -10.25
C GLY A 215 -4.40 -17.22 -9.60
N TYR A 216 -5.45 -18.06 -9.64
CA TYR A 216 -5.47 -19.36 -8.98
C TYR A 216 -5.35 -20.55 -9.95
N GLN A 217 -5.19 -20.29 -11.24
CA GLN A 217 -5.04 -21.35 -12.23
C GLN A 217 -3.80 -22.21 -11.94
N THR A 218 -4.03 -23.51 -11.75
CA THR A 218 -2.98 -24.49 -11.44
C THR A 218 -3.44 -25.88 -11.88
N ASP A 219 -2.47 -26.74 -12.17
CA ASP A 219 -2.65 -28.18 -12.38
C ASP A 219 -2.52 -28.99 -11.08
N VAL A 220 -2.09 -28.33 -9.99
CA VAL A 220 -2.03 -28.95 -8.66
C VAL A 220 -3.43 -28.96 -8.04
N THR A 221 -3.95 -30.16 -7.80
CA THR A 221 -5.29 -30.34 -7.21
C THR A 221 -5.25 -30.47 -5.69
N LYS A 222 -4.16 -31.04 -5.15
CA LYS A 222 -3.97 -31.23 -3.71
C LYS A 222 -2.51 -31.04 -3.32
N ILE A 223 -2.30 -30.65 -2.08
CA ILE A 223 -0.99 -30.65 -1.43
C ILE A 223 -1.14 -31.43 -0.12
N ASN A 224 -0.42 -32.55 0.00
CA ASN A 224 -0.39 -33.33 1.24
C ASN A 224 0.89 -32.98 1.99
N ILE A 225 0.75 -32.43 3.18
CA ILE A 225 1.88 -32.00 4.01
C ILE A 225 1.93 -32.87 5.26
N THR A 226 3.09 -33.41 5.52
CA THR A 226 3.44 -34.12 6.75
C THR A 226 4.54 -33.36 7.49
N ASP A 227 5.02 -33.90 8.59
CA ASP A 227 6.12 -33.29 9.35
C ASP A 227 7.39 -33.08 8.52
N ASN A 228 7.62 -33.91 7.50
CA ASN A 228 8.88 -33.95 6.77
C ASN A 228 8.71 -33.93 5.24
N THR A 229 7.50 -33.98 4.71
CA THR A 229 7.26 -34.06 3.27
C THR A 229 6.14 -33.12 2.84
N MET A 230 6.28 -32.60 1.63
CA MET A 230 5.24 -31.86 0.92
C MET A 230 5.08 -32.51 -0.45
N GLU A 231 3.93 -33.14 -0.68
CA GLU A 231 3.58 -33.82 -1.91
C GLU A 231 2.57 -32.97 -2.70
N PHE A 232 2.88 -32.67 -3.93
CA PHE A 232 1.99 -32.00 -4.87
C PHE A 232 1.31 -33.04 -5.76
N VAL A 233 -0.02 -33.09 -5.71
CA VAL A 233 -0.83 -34.00 -6.50
C VAL A 233 -1.40 -33.24 -7.69
N GLN A 234 -1.06 -33.69 -8.90
CA GLN A 234 -1.63 -33.20 -10.14
C GLN A 234 -2.83 -34.07 -10.54
N GLY A 235 -3.89 -33.41 -11.02
CA GLY A 235 -5.11 -34.11 -11.44
C GLY A 235 -5.19 -34.35 -12.94
#